data_805d79b553446a0e737f89af395931fd
#
_entry.id   805d79b553446a0e737f89af395931fd
#
_cell.length_a   1.000
_cell.length_b   1.000
_cell.length_c   1.000
_cell.angle_alpha   90.00
_cell.angle_beta   90.00
_cell.angle_gamma   90.00
#
_symmetry.space_group_name_H-M   'P 1'
#
loop_
_entity.id
_entity.type
_entity.pdbx_description
1 polymer ?
#
loop_
_entity_poly.entity_id
_entity_poly.type
_entity_poly.pdbx_seq_one_letter_code
_entity_poly.pdbx_strand_id
1 'polypeptide(L)'
;DGGLVVPVVRQTDSLSLQELSAETSRLAEAARSGSLVLGDLEGGTFSVTALGMYGVDAFTPVINPPNTAILGVGRLREAVCWNGDVAEKTTVLTLSLTWDHRAFDGAPAAEFTAAVRDRLEAWDTPA
;
A
#
# COMPACT_ATOMS: atom_id res chain seq x y z
N ASP A 1 17.87 -15.58 11.87
CA ASP A 1 17.65 -14.14 12.12
C ASP A 1 16.98 -13.56 10.87
N GLY A 2 15.66 -13.43 10.92
CA GLY A 2 14.87 -12.96 9.80
C GLY A 2 15.05 -11.44 9.61
N GLY A 3 15.87 -11.05 8.62
CA GLY A 3 15.94 -9.65 8.17
C GLY A 3 14.68 -9.26 7.42
N LEU A 4 14.42 -7.95 7.31
CA LEU A 4 13.37 -7.40 6.45
C LEU A 4 13.84 -7.46 4.98
N VAL A 5 13.03 -8.04 4.12
CA VAL A 5 13.21 -7.98 2.66
C VAL A 5 12.00 -7.31 2.02
N VAL A 6 12.23 -6.55 0.95
CA VAL A 6 11.19 -5.81 0.24
C VAL A 6 11.19 -6.24 -1.22
N PRO A 7 10.44 -7.30 -1.57
CA PRO A 7 10.36 -7.77 -2.95
C PRO A 7 9.61 -6.76 -3.82
N VAL A 8 9.92 -6.76 -5.12
CA VAL A 8 9.42 -5.81 -6.10
C VAL A 8 8.51 -6.51 -7.11
N VAL A 9 7.25 -6.08 -7.17
CA VAL A 9 6.36 -6.41 -8.29
C VAL A 9 6.61 -5.41 -9.41
N ARG A 10 6.93 -5.89 -10.60
CA ARG A 10 7.25 -5.03 -11.74
C ARG A 10 6.02 -4.73 -12.57
N GLN A 11 6.00 -3.55 -13.21
CA GLN A 11 4.98 -3.16 -14.18
C GLN A 11 3.55 -3.33 -13.66
N THR A 12 3.31 -2.93 -12.40
CA THR A 12 2.03 -3.11 -11.72
C THR A 12 0.86 -2.42 -12.42
N ASP A 13 1.14 -1.40 -13.22
CA ASP A 13 0.17 -0.66 -14.05
C ASP A 13 -0.38 -1.47 -15.24
N SER A 14 0.33 -2.52 -15.65
CA SER A 14 -0.10 -3.43 -16.74
C SER A 14 -0.70 -4.75 -16.25
N LEU A 15 -0.66 -5.01 -14.94
CA LEU A 15 -1.18 -6.25 -14.36
C LEU A 15 -2.66 -6.12 -13.98
N SER A 16 -3.42 -7.18 -14.24
CA SER A 16 -4.74 -7.35 -13.64
C SER A 16 -4.63 -7.58 -12.13
N LEU A 17 -5.72 -7.41 -11.40
CA LEU A 17 -5.75 -7.68 -9.96
C LEU A 17 -5.38 -9.13 -9.64
N GLN A 18 -5.79 -10.09 -10.49
CA GLN A 18 -5.46 -11.50 -10.32
C GLN A 18 -3.96 -11.76 -10.50
N GLU A 19 -3.34 -11.17 -11.52
CA GLU A 19 -1.90 -11.28 -11.76
C GLU A 19 -1.10 -10.62 -10.65
N LEU A 20 -1.52 -9.43 -10.19
CA LEU A 20 -0.90 -8.74 -9.06
C LEU A 20 -0.98 -9.58 -7.77
N SER A 21 -2.12 -10.21 -7.50
CA SER A 21 -2.32 -11.08 -6.35
C SER A 21 -1.44 -12.35 -6.44
N ALA A 22 -1.35 -12.95 -7.61
CA ALA A 22 -0.52 -14.13 -7.85
C ALA A 22 0.96 -13.80 -7.65
N GLU A 23 1.44 -12.69 -8.19
CA GLU A 23 2.83 -12.27 -8.08
C GLU A 23 3.22 -11.86 -6.65
N THR A 24 2.36 -11.14 -5.94
CA THR A 24 2.57 -10.85 -4.51
C THR A 24 2.65 -12.11 -3.67
N SER A 25 1.80 -13.10 -3.94
CA SER A 25 1.81 -14.39 -3.25
C SER A 25 3.09 -15.19 -3.54
N ARG A 26 3.53 -15.22 -4.80
CA ARG A 26 4.79 -15.84 -5.21
C ARG A 26 5.99 -15.23 -4.47
N LEU A 27 6.07 -13.91 -4.46
CA LEU A 27 7.16 -13.18 -3.79
C LEU A 27 7.15 -13.40 -2.28
N ALA A 28 5.99 -13.41 -1.65
CA ALA A 28 5.85 -13.68 -0.22
C ALA A 28 6.30 -15.11 0.14
N GLU A 29 6.00 -16.10 -0.70
CA GLU A 29 6.46 -17.47 -0.50
C GLU A 29 7.97 -17.60 -0.73
N ALA A 30 8.51 -16.96 -1.78
CA ALA A 30 9.94 -16.92 -2.04
C ALA A 30 10.72 -16.25 -0.90
N ALA A 31 10.15 -15.20 -0.29
CA ALA A 31 10.74 -14.54 0.88
C ALA A 31 10.81 -15.49 2.09
N ARG A 32 9.72 -16.23 2.37
CA ARG A 32 9.66 -17.18 3.49
C ARG A 32 10.61 -18.37 3.32
N SER A 33 10.72 -18.88 2.10
CA SER A 33 11.58 -20.03 1.77
C SER A 33 13.05 -19.64 1.52
N GLY A 34 13.37 -18.34 1.49
CA GLY A 34 14.73 -17.85 1.22
C GLY A 34 15.16 -18.05 -0.24
N SER A 35 14.20 -18.17 -1.16
CA SER A 35 14.46 -18.43 -2.60
C SER A 35 14.34 -17.17 -3.47
N LEU A 36 14.25 -15.97 -2.88
CA LEU A 36 14.30 -14.72 -3.63
C LEU A 36 15.60 -14.59 -4.42
N VAL A 37 15.49 -14.14 -5.65
CA VAL A 37 16.63 -13.80 -6.51
C VAL A 37 16.85 -12.30 -6.56
N LEU A 38 18.03 -11.84 -6.97
CA LEU A 38 18.38 -10.42 -7.02
C LEU A 38 17.35 -9.60 -7.83
N GLY A 39 16.86 -10.18 -8.94
CA GLY A 39 15.82 -9.57 -9.76
C GLY A 39 14.49 -9.31 -9.02
N ASP A 40 14.18 -10.04 -7.96
CA ASP A 40 12.99 -9.84 -7.14
C ASP A 40 13.14 -8.66 -6.14
N LEU A 41 14.33 -8.12 -5.97
CA LEU A 41 14.66 -7.12 -4.96
C LEU A 41 15.00 -5.74 -5.55
N GLU A 42 15.17 -5.64 -6.87
CA GLU A 42 15.63 -4.43 -7.53
C GLU A 42 14.55 -3.76 -8.40
N GLY A 43 14.72 -2.46 -8.63
CA GLY A 43 13.90 -1.68 -9.56
C GLY A 43 12.56 -1.22 -9.01
N GLY A 44 12.35 -1.31 -7.70
CA GLY A 44 11.19 -0.71 -7.05
C GLY A 44 11.25 0.82 -7.09
N THR A 45 10.13 1.44 -7.45
CA THR A 45 10.00 2.91 -7.55
C THR A 45 9.11 3.50 -6.46
N PHE A 46 8.27 2.68 -5.83
CA PHE A 46 7.36 3.05 -4.76
C PHE A 46 7.18 1.87 -3.81
N SER A 47 7.03 2.14 -2.52
CA SER A 47 6.79 1.10 -1.52
C SER A 47 5.39 1.17 -0.93
N VAL A 48 4.80 0.00 -0.67
CA VAL A 48 3.57 -0.15 0.12
C VAL A 48 3.87 -1.06 1.29
N THR A 49 3.45 -0.65 2.48
CA THR A 49 3.63 -1.45 3.70
C THR A 49 2.33 -1.50 4.49
N ALA A 50 1.98 -2.66 5.02
CA ALA A 50 0.74 -2.85 5.78
C ALA A 50 1.04 -3.39 7.18
N LEU A 51 0.44 -2.78 8.19
CA LEU A 51 0.47 -3.25 9.58
C LEU A 51 -0.94 -3.50 10.14
N GLY A 52 -1.94 -3.45 9.27
CA GLY A 52 -3.34 -3.64 9.65
C GLY A 52 -3.62 -5.00 10.26
N MET A 53 -2.93 -6.07 9.81
CA MET A 53 -3.05 -7.42 10.37
C MET A 53 -2.58 -7.51 11.83
N TYR A 54 -1.81 -6.55 12.30
CA TYR A 54 -1.37 -6.44 13.70
C TYR A 54 -2.25 -5.50 14.54
N GLY A 55 -3.37 -5.03 14.00
CA GLY A 55 -4.30 -4.13 14.69
C GLY A 55 -3.89 -2.65 14.71
N VAL A 56 -2.92 -2.26 13.88
CA VAL A 56 -2.44 -0.87 13.82
C VAL A 56 -3.37 -0.04 12.96
N ASP A 57 -3.94 1.03 13.52
CA ASP A 57 -4.85 1.93 12.79
C ASP A 57 -4.13 2.86 11.82
N ALA A 58 -3.03 3.45 12.27
CA ALA A 58 -2.20 4.37 11.50
C ALA A 58 -0.76 4.35 12.03
N PHE A 59 0.19 4.58 11.16
CA PHE A 59 1.61 4.66 11.50
C PHE A 59 2.34 5.52 10.46
N THR A 60 3.55 5.94 10.79
CA THR A 60 4.42 6.67 9.87
C THR A 60 5.46 5.69 9.33
N PRO A 61 5.33 5.20 8.09
CA PRO A 61 6.31 4.30 7.51
C PRO A 61 7.63 5.04 7.21
N VAL A 62 8.75 4.32 7.26
CA VAL A 62 10.07 4.83 6.90
C VAL A 62 10.34 4.58 5.43
N ILE A 63 10.79 5.60 4.70
CA ILE A 63 11.13 5.49 3.28
C ILE A 63 12.26 4.48 3.09
N ASN A 64 12.09 3.59 2.11
CA ASN A 64 13.10 2.63 1.68
C ASN A 64 13.88 3.19 0.48
N PRO A 65 15.10 3.74 0.66
CA PRO A 65 15.87 4.27 -0.47
C PRO A 65 16.16 3.19 -1.53
N PRO A 66 16.15 3.51 -2.83
CA PRO A 66 16.10 4.85 -3.42
C PRO A 66 14.69 5.41 -3.65
N ASN A 67 13.63 4.79 -3.13
CA ASN A 67 12.29 5.33 -3.28
C ASN A 67 12.17 6.70 -2.61
N THR A 68 11.31 7.56 -3.13
CA THR A 68 11.04 8.90 -2.59
C THR A 68 9.77 8.95 -1.76
N ALA A 69 8.97 7.89 -1.75
CA ALA A 69 7.76 7.79 -0.96
C ALA A 69 7.41 6.34 -0.60
N ILE A 70 6.61 6.20 0.45
CA ILE A 70 6.06 4.93 0.93
C ILE A 70 4.64 5.15 1.47
N LEU A 71 3.73 4.25 1.10
CA LEU A 71 2.35 4.25 1.57
C LEU A 71 2.16 3.20 2.67
N GLY A 72 1.77 3.65 3.85
CA GLY A 72 1.35 2.80 4.96
C GLY A 72 -0.14 2.52 4.90
N VAL A 73 -0.52 1.26 5.10
CA VAL A 73 -1.92 0.80 5.12
C VAL A 73 -2.26 0.28 6.50
N GLY A 74 -3.20 0.96 7.17
CA GLY A 74 -3.72 0.59 8.47
C GLY A 74 -4.76 -0.54 8.40
N ARG A 75 -5.30 -0.92 9.55
CA ARG A 75 -6.31 -1.98 9.63
C ARG A 75 -7.66 -1.53 9.07
N LEU A 76 -8.40 -2.50 8.55
CA LEU A 76 -9.82 -2.36 8.30
C LEU A 76 -10.57 -2.33 9.64
N ARG A 77 -11.41 -1.33 9.83
CA ARG A 77 -12.25 -1.20 11.03
C ARG A 77 -13.64 -0.68 10.68
N GLU A 78 -14.60 -1.04 11.50
CA GLU A 78 -15.94 -0.50 11.37
C GLU A 78 -15.97 0.93 11.93
N ALA A 79 -16.65 1.81 11.21
CA ALA A 79 -16.90 3.19 11.61
C ALA A 79 -18.34 3.59 11.27
N VAL A 80 -18.83 4.62 11.94
CA VAL A 80 -20.09 5.26 11.57
C VAL A 80 -19.75 6.51 10.77
N CYS A 81 -20.22 6.56 9.54
CA CYS A 81 -20.07 7.72 8.66
C CYS A 81 -21.45 8.31 8.36
N TRP A 82 -21.48 9.61 8.10
CA TRP A 82 -22.69 10.30 7.69
C TRP A 82 -22.86 10.27 6.19
N ASN A 83 -24.01 9.79 5.73
CA ASN A 83 -24.45 9.90 4.35
C ASN A 83 -25.65 10.88 4.32
N GLY A 84 -25.37 12.15 4.02
CA GLY A 84 -26.33 13.21 4.27
C GLY A 84 -26.66 13.32 5.77
N ASP A 85 -27.95 13.15 6.11
CA ASP A 85 -28.43 13.18 7.51
C ASP A 85 -28.58 11.78 8.14
N VAL A 86 -28.15 10.73 7.45
CA VAL A 86 -28.26 9.35 7.92
C VAL A 86 -26.88 8.83 8.37
N ALA A 87 -26.84 8.26 9.58
CA ALA A 87 -25.65 7.58 10.09
C ALA A 87 -25.60 6.15 9.54
N GLU A 88 -24.55 5.82 8.84
CA GLU A 88 -24.35 4.50 8.23
C GLU A 88 -23.09 3.82 8.76
N LYS A 89 -23.18 2.52 9.02
CA LYS A 89 -22.02 1.70 9.36
C LYS A 89 -21.26 1.36 8.08
N THR A 90 -19.98 1.67 8.07
CA THR A 90 -19.11 1.39 6.93
C THR A 90 -17.76 0.84 7.38
N THR A 91 -17.01 0.28 6.47
CA THR A 91 -15.64 -0.18 6.73
C THR A 91 -14.64 0.86 6.22
N VAL A 92 -13.73 1.26 7.09
CA VAL A 92 -12.70 2.25 6.78
C VAL A 92 -11.30 1.74 7.10
N LEU A 93 -10.32 2.29 6.44
CA LEU A 93 -8.90 2.15 6.79
C LEU A 93 -8.20 3.50 6.69
N THR A 94 -7.02 3.62 7.32
CA THR A 94 -6.19 4.81 7.21
C THR A 94 -5.03 4.55 6.27
N LEU A 95 -4.84 5.47 5.32
CA LEU A 95 -3.65 5.54 4.48
C LEU A 95 -2.70 6.61 5.04
N SER A 96 -1.42 6.27 5.17
CA SER A 96 -0.38 7.18 5.66
C SER A 96 0.74 7.26 4.63
N LEU A 97 0.91 8.41 3.99
CA LEU A 97 1.99 8.65 3.04
C LEU A 97 3.16 9.32 3.74
N THR A 98 4.34 8.74 3.62
CA THR A 98 5.61 9.39 3.95
C THR A 98 6.37 9.64 2.65
N TRP A 99 6.94 10.84 2.49
CA TRP A 99 7.70 11.21 1.29
C TRP A 99 8.94 12.04 1.62
N ASP A 100 9.88 12.05 0.69
CA ASP A 100 11.05 12.94 0.75
C ASP A 100 10.67 14.34 0.27
N HIS A 101 10.64 15.29 1.19
CA HIS A 101 10.23 16.67 0.90
C HIS A 101 11.20 17.41 -0.04
N ARG A 102 12.37 16.82 -0.33
CA ARG A 102 13.29 17.32 -1.36
C ARG A 102 12.87 16.93 -2.77
N ALA A 103 12.04 15.87 -2.91
CA ALA A 103 11.55 15.40 -4.19
C ALA A 103 10.27 16.14 -4.62
N PHE A 104 9.37 16.41 -3.67
CA PHE A 104 8.12 17.14 -3.92
C PHE A 104 7.50 17.70 -2.65
N ASP A 105 6.65 18.71 -2.81
CA ASP A 105 5.99 19.42 -1.72
C ASP A 105 4.72 18.73 -1.20
N GLY A 106 4.14 19.31 -0.13
CA GLY A 106 2.97 18.74 0.53
C GLY A 106 1.70 18.71 -0.33
N ALA A 107 1.49 19.69 -1.21
CA ALA A 107 0.30 19.73 -2.05
C ALA A 107 0.23 18.56 -3.04
N PRO A 108 1.28 18.25 -3.84
CA PRO A 108 1.32 17.05 -4.67
C PRO A 108 1.19 15.74 -3.86
N ALA A 109 1.76 15.67 -2.66
CA ALA A 109 1.61 14.51 -1.77
C ALA A 109 0.15 14.29 -1.35
N ALA A 110 -0.55 15.37 -0.99
CA ALA A 110 -1.96 15.33 -0.62
C ALA A 110 -2.85 14.95 -1.81
N GLU A 111 -2.60 15.52 -2.98
CA GLU A 111 -3.32 15.19 -4.23
C GLU A 111 -3.14 13.72 -4.62
N PHE A 112 -1.92 13.20 -4.53
CA PHE A 112 -1.65 11.77 -4.77
C PHE A 112 -2.44 10.89 -3.81
N THR A 113 -2.40 11.19 -2.50
CA THR A 113 -3.11 10.39 -1.49
C THR A 113 -4.62 10.44 -1.68
N ALA A 114 -5.17 11.61 -2.03
CA ALA A 114 -6.57 11.78 -2.37
C ALA A 114 -6.95 10.95 -3.62
N ALA A 115 -6.13 10.98 -4.67
CA ALA A 115 -6.38 10.20 -5.88
C ALA A 115 -6.37 8.67 -5.60
N VAL A 116 -5.50 8.19 -4.72
CA VAL A 116 -5.50 6.78 -4.29
C VAL A 116 -6.80 6.44 -3.55
N ARG A 117 -7.21 7.28 -2.59
CA ARG A 117 -8.48 7.12 -1.86
C ARG A 117 -9.65 7.06 -2.83
N ASP A 118 -9.79 8.04 -3.70
CA ASP A 118 -10.94 8.17 -4.61
C ASP A 118 -11.05 6.96 -5.55
N ARG A 119 -9.92 6.41 -5.99
CA ARG A 119 -9.89 5.18 -6.80
C ARG A 119 -10.29 3.94 -6.01
N LEU A 120 -9.90 3.84 -4.75
CA LEU A 120 -10.30 2.73 -3.87
C LEU A 120 -11.78 2.79 -3.52
N GLU A 121 -12.32 3.98 -3.26
CA GLU A 121 -13.74 4.20 -2.95
C GLU A 121 -14.65 3.96 -4.17
N ALA A 122 -14.15 4.28 -5.37
CA ALA A 122 -14.86 4.04 -6.62
C ALA A 122 -14.63 2.63 -7.21
N TRP A 123 -13.95 1.74 -6.49
CA TRP A 123 -13.62 0.41 -6.98
C TRP A 123 -14.85 -0.49 -7.01
N ASP A 124 -15.39 -0.71 -8.19
CA ASP A 124 -16.38 -1.76 -8.42
C ASP A 124 -15.65 -3.09 -8.59
N THR A 125 -15.79 -3.96 -7.60
CA THR A 125 -15.26 -5.33 -7.72
C THR A 125 -16.04 -6.04 -8.83
N PRO A 126 -15.41 -6.43 -9.94
CA PRO A 126 -16.09 -7.28 -10.92
C PRO A 126 -16.55 -8.55 -10.22
N ALA A 127 -17.82 -8.89 -10.38
CA ALA A 127 -18.40 -10.11 -9.83
C ALA A 127 -17.74 -11.36 -10.40
#